data_36276edd6ce7a5f1fbbac29d1993a4e1
#
_entry.id   36276edd6ce7a5f1fbbac29d1993a4e1
#
_cell.length_a   1.000
_cell.length_b   1.000
_cell.length_c   1.000
_cell.angle_alpha   90.00
_cell.angle_beta   90.00
_cell.angle_gamma   90.00
#
_symmetry.space_group_name_H-M   'P 1'
#
loop_
_entity.id
_entity.type
_entity.pdbx_description
1 polymer ?
#
loop_
_entity_poly.entity_id
_entity_poly.type
_entity_poly.pdbx_seq_one_letter_code
_entity_poly.pdbx_strand_id
1 'polypeptide(L)'
;VLLTPELENWVGIDYDDMPAVQRKLLDAAAKAFTTYGFAATSIDVIASQIGATKGSVYYHYRSKTDLFFAVHKCAMVMNLKAQVPVAFDASLDPRAKLYRMAYLHAMLMMDSLYYQRVTVQGVELHQSVSTTPMEREALAEVIAMRDVYEGLFSQVVRDGMASGHFAEADHSIAAKGILGILNWITVWYRPRETESPGFRQRVATQLATQATQAIQGIARADTRG
;
A
#
# COMPACT_ATOMS: atom_id res chain seq x y z
N VAL A 1 -15.10 8.76 1.81
CA VAL A 1 -14.20 9.18 0.73
C VAL A 1 -15.02 9.46 -0.49
N LEU A 2 -14.80 10.61 -1.11
CA LEU A 2 -15.38 10.97 -2.41
C LEU A 2 -14.30 10.78 -3.47
N LEU A 3 -14.69 10.49 -4.69
CA LEU A 3 -13.79 10.61 -5.85
C LEU A 3 -13.46 12.09 -6.01
N THR A 4 -12.27 12.47 -5.57
CA THR A 4 -11.74 13.83 -5.73
C THR A 4 -10.89 13.91 -6.99
N PRO A 5 -10.71 15.10 -7.59
CA PRO A 5 -9.82 15.27 -8.74
C PRO A 5 -8.38 14.80 -8.45
N GLU A 6 -7.90 14.93 -7.21
CA GLU A 6 -6.58 14.44 -6.81
C GLU A 6 -6.51 12.91 -6.83
N LEU A 7 -7.56 12.23 -6.32
CA LEU A 7 -7.64 10.77 -6.35
C LEU A 7 -7.69 10.25 -7.78
N GLU A 8 -8.48 10.88 -8.64
CA GLU A 8 -8.55 10.55 -10.08
C GLU A 8 -7.19 10.73 -10.75
N ASN A 9 -6.48 11.83 -10.42
CA ASN A 9 -5.14 12.08 -10.94
C ASN A 9 -4.14 10.99 -10.49
N TRP A 10 -4.14 10.60 -9.21
CA TRP A 10 -3.25 9.54 -8.73
C TRP A 10 -3.55 8.18 -9.38
N VAL A 11 -4.82 7.81 -9.48
CA VAL A 11 -5.22 6.55 -10.12
C VAL A 11 -4.95 6.58 -11.63
N GLY A 12 -4.96 7.76 -12.25
CA GLY A 12 -4.64 7.96 -13.66
C GLY A 12 -3.16 7.81 -14.01
N ILE A 13 -2.25 7.84 -13.00
CA ILE A 13 -0.82 7.64 -13.25
C ILE A 13 -0.58 6.21 -13.74
N ASP A 14 -0.02 6.03 -14.94
CA ASP A 14 0.37 4.73 -15.44
C ASP A 14 1.89 4.54 -15.41
N TYR A 15 2.34 3.64 -14.54
CA TYR A 15 3.75 3.30 -14.44
C TYR A 15 4.24 2.41 -15.60
N ASP A 16 3.34 1.80 -16.35
CA ASP A 16 3.72 1.06 -17.56
C ASP A 16 4.10 2.00 -18.71
N ASP A 17 3.58 3.24 -18.70
CA ASP A 17 3.98 4.30 -19.62
C ASP A 17 5.32 4.97 -19.25
N MET A 18 5.85 4.67 -18.06
CA MET A 18 7.13 5.20 -17.61
C MET A 18 8.30 4.64 -18.43
N PRO A 19 9.31 5.44 -18.81
CA PRO A 19 10.51 4.96 -19.50
C PRO A 19 11.16 3.78 -18.76
N ALA A 20 11.57 2.76 -19.52
CA ALA A 20 12.10 1.52 -18.94
C ALA A 20 13.31 1.73 -18.01
N VAL A 21 14.14 2.73 -18.26
CA VAL A 21 15.27 3.11 -17.40
C VAL A 21 14.78 3.61 -16.06
N GLN A 22 13.75 4.44 -16.06
CA GLN A 22 13.17 5.00 -14.83
C GLN A 22 12.50 3.93 -13.98
N ARG A 23 11.79 2.97 -14.59
CA ARG A 23 11.25 1.80 -13.88
C ARG A 23 12.35 0.97 -13.23
N LYS A 24 13.41 0.63 -13.99
CA LYS A 24 14.56 -0.12 -13.45
C LYS A 24 15.22 0.61 -12.27
N LEU A 25 15.29 1.95 -12.31
CA LEU A 25 15.81 2.75 -11.20
C LEU A 25 14.93 2.65 -9.96
N LEU A 26 13.60 2.72 -10.11
CA LEU A 26 12.66 2.56 -8.99
C LEU A 26 12.75 1.15 -8.40
N ASP A 27 12.80 0.11 -9.23
CA ASP A 27 12.93 -1.28 -8.79
C ASP A 27 14.22 -1.50 -7.98
N ALA A 28 15.35 -1.02 -8.51
CA ALA A 28 16.65 -1.10 -7.84
C ALA A 28 16.66 -0.31 -6.52
N ALA A 29 16.07 0.88 -6.52
CA ALA A 29 15.95 1.71 -5.33
C ALA A 29 15.08 1.05 -4.24
N ALA A 30 13.89 0.55 -4.61
CA ALA A 30 13.00 -0.16 -3.68
C ALA A 30 13.71 -1.36 -3.04
N LYS A 31 14.43 -2.14 -3.84
CA LYS A 31 15.22 -3.28 -3.37
C LYS A 31 16.37 -2.84 -2.47
N ALA A 32 17.13 -1.81 -2.84
CA ALA A 32 18.26 -1.33 -2.07
C ALA A 32 17.82 -0.74 -0.72
N PHE A 33 16.78 0.10 -0.70
CA PHE A 33 16.27 0.71 0.52
C PHE A 33 15.74 -0.33 1.51
N THR A 34 15.12 -1.40 1.04
CA THR A 34 14.64 -2.48 1.91
C THR A 34 15.73 -3.45 2.34
N THR A 35 16.78 -3.61 1.56
CA THR A 35 17.87 -4.55 1.88
C THR A 35 18.91 -3.95 2.82
N TYR A 36 19.31 -2.71 2.57
CA TYR A 36 20.39 -2.04 3.31
C TYR A 36 19.88 -0.94 4.24
N GLY A 37 18.62 -0.56 4.13
CA GLY A 37 18.05 0.63 4.78
C GLY A 37 18.36 1.92 4.02
N PHE A 38 17.55 2.96 4.24
CA PHE A 38 17.71 4.25 3.56
C PHE A 38 19.07 4.90 3.84
N ALA A 39 19.51 4.90 5.11
CA ALA A 39 20.76 5.57 5.51
C ALA A 39 22.00 4.98 4.82
N ALA A 40 22.10 3.65 4.80
CA ALA A 40 23.24 2.92 4.25
C ALA A 40 23.21 2.79 2.72
N THR A 41 22.09 3.06 2.07
CA THR A 41 21.97 3.03 0.61
C THR A 41 22.55 4.29 -0.02
N SER A 42 23.44 4.14 -1.00
CA SER A 42 23.95 5.25 -1.83
C SER A 42 23.38 5.20 -3.24
N ILE A 43 23.41 6.35 -3.93
CA ILE A 43 23.01 6.42 -5.35
C ILE A 43 23.94 5.54 -6.23
N ASP A 44 25.21 5.43 -5.87
CA ASP A 44 26.16 4.58 -6.60
C ASP A 44 25.77 3.09 -6.51
N VAL A 45 25.33 2.63 -5.34
CA VAL A 45 24.81 1.26 -5.15
C VAL A 45 23.59 1.00 -6.02
N ILE A 46 22.64 1.94 -6.07
CA ILE A 46 21.44 1.79 -6.89
C ILE A 46 21.80 1.79 -8.40
N ALA A 47 22.65 2.72 -8.84
CA ALA A 47 23.09 2.80 -10.23
C ALA A 47 23.80 1.53 -10.70
N SER A 48 24.69 0.98 -9.88
CA SER A 48 25.44 -0.23 -10.20
C SER A 48 24.55 -1.47 -10.41
N GLN A 49 23.45 -1.58 -9.68
CA GLN A 49 22.52 -2.73 -9.80
C GLN A 49 21.86 -2.83 -11.18
N ILE A 50 21.76 -1.72 -11.91
CA ILE A 50 21.14 -1.67 -13.24
C ILE A 50 22.15 -1.36 -14.35
N GLY A 51 23.46 -1.36 -14.07
CA GLY A 51 24.49 -1.00 -15.02
C GLY A 51 24.46 0.45 -15.48
N ALA A 52 23.89 1.35 -14.65
CA ALA A 52 23.81 2.79 -14.93
C ALA A 52 24.94 3.54 -14.20
N THR A 53 25.11 4.82 -14.58
CA THR A 53 26.02 5.75 -13.88
C THR A 53 25.26 6.58 -12.85
N LYS A 54 25.96 7.11 -11.86
CA LYS A 54 25.42 8.06 -10.88
C LYS A 54 24.76 9.27 -11.59
N GLY A 55 25.38 9.77 -12.66
CA GLY A 55 24.84 10.86 -13.47
C GLY A 55 23.49 10.52 -14.12
N SER A 56 23.31 9.27 -14.55
CA SER A 56 22.03 8.81 -15.09
C SER A 56 20.92 8.83 -14.03
N VAL A 57 21.22 8.49 -12.78
CA VAL A 57 20.24 8.59 -11.69
C VAL A 57 19.87 10.04 -11.42
N TYR A 58 20.85 10.94 -11.32
CA TYR A 58 20.61 12.36 -11.06
C TYR A 58 19.92 13.09 -12.23
N TYR A 59 19.94 12.53 -13.41
CA TYR A 59 19.13 13.04 -14.52
C TYR A 59 17.62 12.87 -14.25
N HIS A 60 17.22 11.81 -13.57
CA HIS A 60 15.82 11.50 -13.26
C HIS A 60 15.39 11.96 -11.86
N TYR A 61 16.28 11.90 -10.88
CA TYR A 61 15.97 12.15 -9.46
C TYR A 61 17.05 13.07 -8.86
N ARG A 62 16.63 14.17 -8.26
CA ARG A 62 17.54 15.21 -7.75
C ARG A 62 18.35 14.78 -6.52
N SER A 63 17.82 13.86 -5.74
CA SER A 63 18.46 13.36 -4.52
C SER A 63 18.04 11.92 -4.22
N LYS A 64 18.73 11.29 -3.27
CA LYS A 64 18.34 9.99 -2.74
C LYS A 64 16.93 10.05 -2.09
N THR A 65 16.63 11.14 -1.42
CA THR A 65 15.32 11.40 -0.81
C THR A 65 14.21 11.52 -1.86
N ASP A 66 14.48 12.23 -2.96
CA ASP A 66 13.56 12.36 -4.09
C ASP A 66 13.24 10.97 -4.70
N LEU A 67 14.27 10.17 -4.93
CA LEU A 67 14.10 8.77 -5.39
C LEU A 67 13.32 7.91 -4.40
N PHE A 68 13.53 8.10 -3.10
CA PHE A 68 12.79 7.39 -2.07
C PHE A 68 11.29 7.74 -2.09
N PHE A 69 10.94 9.01 -2.18
CA PHE A 69 9.55 9.44 -2.29
C PHE A 69 8.91 8.98 -3.60
N ALA A 70 9.67 8.94 -4.70
CA ALA A 70 9.19 8.38 -5.97
C ALA A 70 8.83 6.88 -5.85
N VAL A 71 9.65 6.08 -5.15
CA VAL A 71 9.34 4.67 -4.85
C VAL A 71 8.08 4.57 -3.99
N HIS A 72 7.95 5.40 -2.97
CA HIS A 72 6.80 5.41 -2.08
C HIS A 72 5.51 5.80 -2.83
N LYS A 73 5.56 6.87 -3.63
CA LYS A 73 4.43 7.31 -4.46
C LYS A 73 4.00 6.21 -5.44
N CYS A 74 4.96 5.52 -6.07
CA CYS A 74 4.69 4.38 -6.94
C CYS A 74 3.89 3.28 -6.21
N ALA A 75 4.32 2.90 -5.01
CA ALA A 75 3.59 1.92 -4.20
C ALA A 75 2.15 2.38 -3.86
N MET A 76 1.99 3.64 -3.48
CA MET A 76 0.66 4.19 -3.15
C MET A 76 -0.26 4.24 -4.36
N VAL A 77 0.25 4.58 -5.55
CA VAL A 77 -0.53 4.52 -6.80
C VAL A 77 -0.97 3.09 -7.11
N MET A 78 -0.07 2.10 -7.00
CA MET A 78 -0.44 0.68 -7.16
C MET A 78 -1.57 0.30 -6.22
N ASN A 79 -1.45 0.70 -4.95
CA ASN A 79 -2.44 0.42 -3.92
C ASN A 79 -3.80 1.08 -4.22
N LEU A 80 -3.82 2.36 -4.56
CA LEU A 80 -5.05 3.10 -4.90
C LEU A 80 -5.71 2.55 -6.17
N LYS A 81 -4.94 2.27 -7.23
CA LYS A 81 -5.45 1.64 -8.46
C LYS A 81 -6.18 0.33 -8.21
N ALA A 82 -5.68 -0.49 -7.28
CA ALA A 82 -6.31 -1.76 -6.95
C ALA A 82 -7.58 -1.60 -6.10
N GLN A 83 -7.62 -0.61 -5.21
CA GLN A 83 -8.70 -0.49 -4.23
C GLN A 83 -9.87 0.38 -4.69
N VAL A 84 -9.60 1.47 -5.40
CA VAL A 84 -10.64 2.43 -5.82
C VAL A 84 -11.77 1.76 -6.60
N PRO A 85 -11.51 0.91 -7.62
CA PRO A 85 -12.59 0.24 -8.33
C PRO A 85 -13.49 -0.61 -7.44
N VAL A 86 -12.90 -1.29 -6.44
CA VAL A 86 -13.65 -2.16 -5.53
C VAL A 86 -14.43 -1.36 -4.49
N ALA A 87 -13.82 -0.33 -3.93
CA ALA A 87 -14.46 0.50 -2.90
C ALA A 87 -15.73 1.20 -3.45
N PHE A 88 -15.69 1.61 -4.72
CA PHE A 88 -16.82 2.31 -5.39
C PHE A 88 -17.73 1.37 -6.20
N ASP A 89 -17.52 0.06 -6.21
CA ASP A 89 -18.38 -0.88 -6.92
C ASP A 89 -19.75 -0.99 -6.23
N ALA A 90 -20.78 -0.40 -6.83
CA ALA A 90 -22.15 -0.41 -6.30
C ALA A 90 -22.82 -1.81 -6.35
N SER A 91 -22.27 -2.75 -7.10
CA SER A 91 -22.78 -4.12 -7.20
C SER A 91 -22.40 -5.02 -6.01
N LEU A 92 -21.40 -4.60 -5.23
CA LEU A 92 -20.89 -5.35 -4.08
C LEU A 92 -21.47 -4.82 -2.77
N ASP A 93 -21.92 -5.71 -1.90
CA ASP A 93 -22.21 -5.36 -0.52
C ASP A 93 -20.92 -5.03 0.28
N PRO A 94 -21.03 -4.38 1.45
CA PRO A 94 -19.86 -4.00 2.24
C PRO A 94 -18.95 -5.17 2.64
N ARG A 95 -19.51 -6.35 2.86
CA ARG A 95 -18.73 -7.55 3.24
C ARG A 95 -17.91 -8.06 2.06
N ALA A 96 -18.53 -8.13 0.88
CA ALA A 96 -17.84 -8.51 -0.35
C ALA A 96 -16.76 -7.49 -0.74
N LYS A 97 -17.04 -6.19 -0.59
CA LYS A 97 -16.05 -5.12 -0.79
C LYS A 97 -14.84 -5.30 0.12
N LEU A 98 -15.07 -5.40 1.42
CA LEU A 98 -13.99 -5.53 2.39
C LEU A 98 -13.14 -6.77 2.14
N TYR A 99 -13.78 -7.92 1.88
CA TYR A 99 -13.06 -9.16 1.55
C TYR A 99 -12.17 -8.96 0.31
N ARG A 100 -12.73 -8.41 -0.77
CA ARG A 100 -12.00 -8.19 -2.03
C ARG A 100 -10.87 -7.19 -1.86
N MET A 101 -11.11 -6.09 -1.13
CA MET A 101 -10.09 -5.11 -0.79
C MET A 101 -8.95 -5.73 0.03
N ALA A 102 -9.26 -6.51 1.06
CA ALA A 102 -8.26 -7.19 1.88
C ALA A 102 -7.45 -8.23 1.08
N TYR A 103 -8.11 -8.97 0.19
CA TYR A 103 -7.45 -9.91 -0.71
C TYR A 103 -6.46 -9.22 -1.64
N LEU A 104 -6.89 -8.16 -2.33
CA LEU A 104 -6.04 -7.39 -3.25
C LEU A 104 -4.87 -6.72 -2.50
N HIS A 105 -5.13 -6.18 -1.30
CA HIS A 105 -4.07 -5.63 -0.46
C HIS A 105 -3.02 -6.70 -0.12
N ALA A 106 -3.44 -7.87 0.35
CA ALA A 106 -2.53 -8.96 0.69
C ALA A 106 -1.70 -9.43 -0.52
N MET A 107 -2.32 -9.51 -1.71
CA MET A 107 -1.61 -9.81 -2.96
C MET A 107 -0.53 -8.77 -3.26
N LEU A 108 -0.88 -7.47 -3.21
CA LEU A 108 0.06 -6.37 -3.44
C LEU A 108 1.24 -6.38 -2.46
N MET A 109 0.99 -6.67 -1.16
CA MET A 109 2.05 -6.79 -0.15
C MET A 109 3.09 -7.86 -0.52
N MET A 110 2.68 -8.93 -1.22
CA MET A 110 3.57 -10.01 -1.65
C MET A 110 4.15 -9.79 -3.04
N ASP A 111 3.35 -9.32 -4.01
CA ASP A 111 3.76 -9.19 -5.41
C ASP A 111 4.71 -8.01 -5.64
N SER A 112 4.51 -6.90 -4.92
CA SER A 112 5.35 -5.71 -4.97
C SER A 112 6.10 -5.45 -3.66
N LEU A 113 6.57 -6.51 -3.00
CA LEU A 113 7.08 -6.53 -1.62
C LEU A 113 8.08 -5.42 -1.30
N TYR A 114 9.04 -5.15 -2.19
CA TYR A 114 10.07 -4.13 -1.93
C TYR A 114 9.47 -2.72 -1.87
N TYR A 115 8.54 -2.41 -2.75
CA TYR A 115 7.79 -1.14 -2.74
C TYR A 115 6.93 -1.02 -1.48
N GLN A 116 6.21 -2.09 -1.13
CA GLN A 116 5.32 -2.08 0.03
C GLN A 116 6.09 -1.97 1.35
N ARG A 117 7.29 -2.54 1.46
CA ARG A 117 8.17 -2.35 2.61
C ARG A 117 8.60 -0.90 2.78
N VAL A 118 8.97 -0.22 1.69
CA VAL A 118 9.30 1.21 1.73
C VAL A 118 8.10 2.01 2.24
N THR A 119 6.89 1.66 1.80
CA THR A 119 5.65 2.35 2.19
C THR A 119 5.27 2.12 3.65
N VAL A 120 5.36 0.88 4.14
CA VAL A 120 4.94 0.54 5.51
C VAL A 120 5.96 1.01 6.55
N GLN A 121 7.26 0.98 6.24
CA GLN A 121 8.34 1.26 7.20
C GLN A 121 8.92 2.67 7.07
N GLY A 122 8.66 3.37 5.97
CA GLY A 122 9.46 4.53 5.57
C GLY A 122 8.95 5.89 6.00
N VAL A 123 7.65 6.11 6.24
CA VAL A 123 7.11 7.45 6.48
C VAL A 123 7.59 8.05 7.79
N GLU A 124 7.58 7.29 8.86
CA GLU A 124 7.99 7.77 10.18
C GLU A 124 9.47 8.19 10.22
N LEU A 125 10.32 7.47 9.47
CA LEU A 125 11.74 7.79 9.35
C LEU A 125 11.98 9.16 8.67
N HIS A 126 11.09 9.58 7.76
CA HIS A 126 11.29 10.78 6.96
C HIS A 126 10.60 12.03 7.52
N GLN A 127 9.69 11.90 8.48
CA GLN A 127 9.10 13.06 9.16
C GLN A 127 10.16 13.94 9.88
N SER A 128 11.20 13.30 10.39
CA SER A 128 12.30 14.00 11.08
C SER A 128 13.44 14.46 10.16
N VAL A 129 13.50 14.02 8.90
CA VAL A 129 14.66 14.21 8.01
C VAL A 129 14.35 15.07 6.78
N SER A 130 13.07 15.38 6.50
CA SER A 130 12.67 16.21 5.36
C SER A 130 13.02 17.68 5.64
N THR A 131 14.17 18.12 5.12
CA THR A 131 14.76 19.43 5.43
C THR A 131 14.42 20.49 4.39
N THR A 132 14.24 20.13 3.12
CA THR A 132 13.92 21.05 2.04
C THR A 132 12.41 21.25 1.86
N PRO A 133 11.96 22.40 1.31
CA PRO A 133 10.54 22.62 0.98
C PRO A 133 9.97 21.51 0.07
N MET A 134 10.74 21.08 -0.93
CA MET A 134 10.32 20.05 -1.88
C MET A 134 10.16 18.67 -1.22
N GLU A 135 11.07 18.30 -0.31
CA GLU A 135 10.94 17.05 0.46
C GLU A 135 9.71 17.06 1.35
N ARG A 136 9.40 18.20 1.96
CA ARG A 136 8.18 18.35 2.77
C ARG A 136 6.91 18.24 1.92
N GLU A 137 6.91 18.78 0.72
CA GLU A 137 5.79 18.67 -0.22
C GLU A 137 5.59 17.21 -0.67
N ALA A 138 6.67 16.53 -1.06
CA ALA A 138 6.61 15.11 -1.42
C ALA A 138 6.15 14.21 -0.26
N LEU A 139 6.60 14.51 0.96
CA LEU A 139 6.14 13.82 2.17
C LEU A 139 4.65 14.08 2.40
N ALA A 140 4.19 15.32 2.28
CA ALA A 140 2.79 15.68 2.45
C ALA A 140 1.88 14.97 1.44
N GLU A 141 2.31 14.89 0.17
CA GLU A 141 1.58 14.14 -0.87
C GLU A 141 1.45 12.66 -0.50
N VAL A 142 2.53 12.01 -0.11
CA VAL A 142 2.53 10.59 0.28
C VAL A 142 1.63 10.35 1.51
N ILE A 143 1.66 11.25 2.50
CA ILE A 143 0.75 11.17 3.67
C ILE A 143 -0.70 11.30 3.22
N ALA A 144 -1.03 12.27 2.35
CA ALA A 144 -2.37 12.43 1.82
C ALA A 144 -2.87 11.18 1.07
N MET A 145 -2.00 10.55 0.25
CA MET A 145 -2.34 9.29 -0.42
C MET A 145 -2.63 8.15 0.57
N ARG A 146 -1.87 8.07 1.68
CA ARG A 146 -2.10 7.07 2.73
C ARG A 146 -3.42 7.30 3.48
N ASP A 147 -3.72 8.57 3.78
CA ASP A 147 -4.97 8.94 4.47
C ASP A 147 -6.19 8.61 3.60
N VAL A 148 -6.11 8.88 2.29
CA VAL A 148 -7.15 8.49 1.33
C VAL A 148 -7.28 6.98 1.27
N TYR A 149 -6.16 6.25 1.19
CA TYR A 149 -6.16 4.79 1.15
C TYR A 149 -6.82 4.17 2.39
N GLU A 150 -6.44 4.61 3.59
CA GLU A 150 -7.07 4.19 4.85
C GLU A 150 -8.55 4.58 4.86
N GLY A 151 -8.88 5.76 4.37
CA GLY A 151 -10.25 6.25 4.25
C GLY A 151 -11.15 5.38 3.39
N LEU A 152 -10.63 4.70 2.34
CA LEU A 152 -11.40 3.74 1.54
C LEU A 152 -11.85 2.55 2.40
N PHE A 153 -10.94 1.96 3.19
CA PHE A 153 -11.29 0.87 4.12
C PHE A 153 -12.26 1.32 5.19
N SER A 154 -11.97 2.46 5.82
CA SER A 154 -12.82 3.04 6.87
C SER A 154 -14.25 3.32 6.38
N GLN A 155 -14.40 3.80 5.13
CA GLN A 155 -15.72 4.02 4.52
C GLN A 155 -16.49 2.71 4.34
N VAL A 156 -15.86 1.67 3.78
CA VAL A 156 -16.50 0.36 3.57
C VAL A 156 -16.91 -0.27 4.90
N VAL A 157 -16.07 -0.14 5.94
CA VAL A 157 -16.38 -0.63 7.28
C VAL A 157 -17.58 0.14 7.87
N ARG A 158 -17.61 1.47 7.76
CA ARG A 158 -18.72 2.31 8.22
C ARG A 158 -20.04 1.95 7.53
N ASP A 159 -20.02 1.78 6.22
CA ASP A 159 -21.20 1.43 5.44
C ASP A 159 -21.71 0.03 5.82
N GLY A 160 -20.79 -0.89 6.12
CA GLY A 160 -21.12 -2.23 6.60
C GLY A 160 -21.73 -2.23 8.01
N MET A 161 -21.27 -1.37 8.92
CA MET A 161 -21.90 -1.14 10.23
C MET A 161 -23.29 -0.56 10.09
N ALA A 162 -23.45 0.48 9.27
CA ALA A 162 -24.72 1.14 9.04
C ALA A 162 -25.79 0.20 8.42
N SER A 163 -25.36 -0.75 7.59
CA SER A 163 -26.22 -1.75 6.94
C SER A 163 -26.34 -3.08 7.73
N GLY A 164 -25.74 -3.19 8.90
CA GLY A 164 -25.81 -4.37 9.77
C GLY A 164 -24.97 -5.57 9.31
N HIS A 165 -24.07 -5.39 8.34
CA HIS A 165 -23.12 -6.43 7.92
C HIS A 165 -21.97 -6.61 8.90
N PHE A 166 -21.64 -5.58 9.66
CA PHE A 166 -20.56 -5.57 10.64
C PHE A 166 -21.09 -5.14 12.02
N ALA A 167 -20.41 -5.57 13.09
CA ALA A 167 -20.70 -5.13 14.44
C ALA A 167 -20.42 -3.63 14.58
N GLU A 168 -21.20 -2.97 15.42
CA GLU A 168 -21.01 -1.55 15.74
C GLU A 168 -19.71 -1.36 16.51
N ALA A 169 -18.82 -0.49 16.01
CA ALA A 169 -17.55 -0.14 16.58
C ALA A 169 -17.05 1.20 16.01
N ASP A 170 -15.88 1.67 16.43
CA ASP A 170 -15.19 2.77 15.74
C ASP A 170 -14.64 2.26 14.40
N HIS A 171 -15.23 2.75 13.31
CA HIS A 171 -14.86 2.32 11.94
C HIS A 171 -13.42 2.67 11.56
N SER A 172 -12.85 3.77 12.11
CA SER A 172 -11.46 4.16 11.85
C SER A 172 -10.48 3.22 12.55
N ILE A 173 -10.74 2.87 13.81
CA ILE A 173 -9.94 1.90 14.57
C ILE A 173 -10.04 0.52 13.93
N ALA A 174 -11.23 0.09 13.51
CA ALA A 174 -11.43 -1.18 12.83
C ALA A 174 -10.64 -1.25 11.51
N ALA A 175 -10.66 -0.19 10.69
CA ALA A 175 -9.89 -0.11 9.46
C ALA A 175 -8.37 -0.18 9.72
N LYS A 176 -7.88 0.54 10.75
CA LYS A 176 -6.46 0.47 11.17
C LYS A 176 -6.05 -0.92 11.63
N GLY A 177 -6.92 -1.61 12.37
CA GLY A 177 -6.70 -2.99 12.80
C GLY A 177 -6.58 -3.95 11.61
N ILE A 178 -7.49 -3.84 10.64
CA ILE A 178 -7.46 -4.63 9.40
C ILE A 178 -6.17 -4.38 8.62
N LEU A 179 -5.84 -3.11 8.37
CA LEU A 179 -4.62 -2.73 7.65
C LEU A 179 -3.37 -3.17 8.42
N GLY A 180 -3.37 -3.12 9.75
CA GLY A 180 -2.29 -3.62 10.58
C GLY A 180 -2.00 -5.10 10.36
N ILE A 181 -3.05 -5.94 10.35
CA ILE A 181 -2.93 -7.38 10.06
C ILE A 181 -2.36 -7.61 8.66
N LEU A 182 -2.86 -6.90 7.67
CA LEU A 182 -2.48 -7.06 6.28
C LEU A 182 -1.05 -6.52 6.01
N ASN A 183 -0.71 -5.36 6.55
CA ASN A 183 0.62 -4.77 6.43
C ASN A 183 1.72 -5.63 7.07
N TRP A 184 1.38 -6.44 8.08
CA TRP A 184 2.32 -7.35 8.74
C TRP A 184 2.92 -8.38 7.78
N ILE A 185 2.29 -8.65 6.62
CA ILE A 185 2.85 -9.46 5.53
C ILE A 185 4.25 -8.97 5.15
N THR A 186 4.47 -7.67 5.08
CA THR A 186 5.77 -7.08 4.70
C THR A 186 6.90 -7.45 5.67
N VAL A 187 6.58 -7.83 6.91
CA VAL A 187 7.53 -8.20 7.95
C VAL A 187 7.94 -9.67 7.84
N TRP A 188 6.97 -10.57 7.72
CA TRP A 188 7.26 -12.02 7.75
C TRP A 188 7.39 -12.68 6.38
N TYR A 189 6.73 -12.15 5.34
CA TYR A 189 6.78 -12.77 4.02
C TYR A 189 8.17 -12.65 3.41
N ARG A 190 8.65 -13.78 2.87
CA ARG A 190 9.91 -13.89 2.14
C ARG A 190 9.65 -14.70 0.88
N PRO A 191 9.79 -14.12 -0.34
CA PRO A 191 9.67 -14.86 -1.58
C PRO A 191 10.67 -16.02 -1.61
N ARG A 192 10.23 -17.18 -2.07
CA ARG A 192 11.07 -18.38 -2.23
C ARG A 192 10.95 -18.89 -3.65
N GLU A 193 12.06 -19.34 -4.23
CA GLU A 193 12.05 -19.98 -5.56
C GLU A 193 11.17 -21.25 -5.59
N THR A 194 11.00 -21.89 -4.43
CA THR A 194 10.20 -23.11 -4.24
C THR A 194 8.76 -22.84 -3.80
N GLU A 195 8.24 -21.63 -3.98
CA GLU A 195 6.84 -21.37 -3.66
C GLU A 195 5.91 -22.26 -4.48
N SER A 196 5.01 -22.98 -3.80
CA SER A 196 4.00 -23.79 -4.49
C SER A 196 3.06 -22.90 -5.29
N PRO A 197 2.61 -23.35 -6.47
CA PRO A 197 1.61 -22.62 -7.24
C PRO A 197 0.40 -22.25 -6.36
N GLY A 198 -0.06 -21.00 -6.45
CA GLY A 198 -1.19 -20.49 -5.67
C GLY A 198 -0.90 -20.22 -4.19
N PHE A 199 0.36 -20.28 -3.72
CA PHE A 199 0.69 -19.97 -2.32
C PHE A 199 0.22 -18.58 -1.90
N ARG A 200 0.54 -17.56 -2.69
CA ARG A 200 0.16 -16.16 -2.40
C ARG A 200 -1.35 -15.99 -2.36
N GLN A 201 -2.08 -16.62 -3.29
CA GLN A 201 -3.54 -16.59 -3.33
C GLN A 201 -4.14 -17.24 -2.07
N ARG A 202 -3.60 -18.38 -1.61
CA ARG A 202 -4.06 -19.02 -0.36
C ARG A 202 -3.83 -18.11 0.85
N VAL A 203 -2.65 -17.49 0.94
CA VAL A 203 -2.34 -16.52 2.02
C VAL A 203 -3.31 -15.34 1.97
N ALA A 204 -3.50 -14.74 0.79
CA ALA A 204 -4.40 -13.60 0.61
C ALA A 204 -5.86 -13.96 0.96
N THR A 205 -6.34 -15.13 0.53
CA THR A 205 -7.68 -15.65 0.86
C THR A 205 -7.85 -15.79 2.37
N GLN A 206 -6.88 -16.39 3.04
CA GLN A 206 -6.95 -16.65 4.49
C GLN A 206 -6.95 -15.32 5.27
N LEU A 207 -6.07 -14.39 4.92
CA LEU A 207 -6.00 -13.09 5.59
C LEU A 207 -7.22 -12.21 5.30
N ALA A 208 -7.75 -12.22 4.08
CA ALA A 208 -8.99 -11.53 3.75
C ALA A 208 -10.18 -12.08 4.53
N THR A 209 -10.26 -13.41 4.70
CA THR A 209 -11.28 -14.07 5.52
C THR A 209 -11.15 -13.63 6.99
N GLN A 210 -9.95 -13.68 7.55
CA GLN A 210 -9.71 -13.26 8.94
C GLN A 210 -10.04 -11.77 9.16
N ALA A 211 -9.61 -10.89 8.26
CA ALA A 211 -9.91 -9.46 8.33
C ALA A 211 -11.41 -9.17 8.30
N THR A 212 -12.17 -9.89 7.45
CA THR A 212 -13.62 -9.73 7.36
C THR A 212 -14.33 -10.31 8.59
N GLN A 213 -13.87 -11.47 9.10
CA GLN A 213 -14.45 -12.10 10.28
C GLN A 213 -14.20 -11.31 11.58
N ALA A 214 -13.06 -10.64 11.69
CA ALA A 214 -12.68 -9.86 12.87
C ALA A 214 -13.68 -8.74 13.22
N ILE A 215 -14.44 -8.25 12.25
CA ILE A 215 -15.44 -7.18 12.43
C ILE A 215 -16.88 -7.67 12.26
N GLN A 216 -17.08 -8.96 12.00
CA GLN A 216 -18.40 -9.58 12.06
C GLN A 216 -18.78 -9.73 13.53
N GLY A 217 -19.82 -9.04 13.98
CA GLY A 217 -20.34 -9.24 15.31
C GLY A 217 -20.70 -10.71 15.54
N ILE A 218 -20.55 -11.17 16.79
CA ILE A 218 -21.21 -12.39 17.25
C ILE A 218 -22.70 -12.15 16.98
N ALA A 219 -23.31 -12.94 16.10
CA ALA A 219 -24.76 -12.90 15.91
C ALA A 219 -25.38 -12.88 17.31
N ARG A 220 -26.16 -11.85 17.65
CA ARG A 220 -26.91 -11.82 18.90
C ARG A 220 -27.75 -13.10 18.88
N ALA A 221 -27.38 -14.04 19.74
CA ALA A 221 -28.25 -15.16 20.03
C ALA A 221 -29.60 -14.57 20.38
N ASP A 222 -30.63 -14.89 19.61
CA ASP A 222 -32.00 -14.48 19.87
C ASP A 222 -32.36 -14.92 21.28
N THR A 223 -32.21 -14.05 22.26
CA THR A 223 -32.81 -14.22 23.58
C THR A 223 -34.27 -13.82 23.48
N ARG A 224 -35.03 -14.56 22.70
CA ARG A 224 -36.47 -14.69 22.87
C ARG A 224 -36.73 -15.98 23.61
N GLY A 225 -36.81 -15.87 24.90
CA GLY A 225 -37.38 -16.83 25.83
C GLY A 225 -38.28 -16.10 26.77
#